data_9b6b6c83794fd15d4706e7a9e48ab68f
#
_entry.id   9b6b6c83794fd15d4706e7a9e48ab68f
#
_cell.length_a   1.000
_cell.length_b   1.000
_cell.length_c   1.000
_cell.angle_alpha   90.00
_cell.angle_beta   90.00
_cell.angle_gamma   90.00
#
_symmetry.space_group_name_H-M   'P 1'
#
loop_
_entity.id
_entity.type
_entity.pdbx_description
1 polymer ?
#
loop_
_entity_poly.entity_id
_entity_poly.type
_entity_poly.pdbx_seq_one_letter_code
_entity_poly.pdbx_strand_id
1 'polypeptide(L)'
;MTSLPTPGTGYLVRPPDGPGPGILLLASPWGLSPGVKDKADELADAGFTVLAPDMNDGVVATDAEHAHALLLEADMNVSASLAQSSLRLLQVACPDPQAPVGVLGYAAGASWALWLSVRYADQCAAVATFCGTQSISFDDAKASYLLHFAEHDTDVTDEDSALMGLNLQLARREFRVERHDGVASGFAEFGHPNFDAAAEAIAWRQTLEFFAANLLR
;
A
#
# COMPACT_ATOMS: atom_id res chain seq x y z
N MET A 1 -0.39 -21.61 -25.78
CA MET A 1 -0.17 -22.07 -24.40
C MET A 1 0.24 -20.83 -23.63
N THR A 2 -0.70 -20.19 -22.93
CA THR A 2 -0.43 -19.05 -22.06
C THR A 2 0.29 -19.61 -20.83
N SER A 3 1.59 -19.32 -20.67
CA SER A 3 2.30 -19.65 -19.45
C SER A 3 1.62 -18.88 -18.31
N LEU A 4 1.22 -19.59 -17.28
CA LEU A 4 0.84 -18.95 -16.02
C LEU A 4 2.05 -18.12 -15.54
N PRO A 5 1.86 -16.86 -15.11
CA PRO A 5 2.96 -16.09 -14.58
C PRO A 5 3.60 -16.88 -13.44
N THR A 6 4.91 -16.98 -13.47
CA THR A 6 5.69 -17.50 -12.34
C THR A 6 5.33 -16.66 -11.13
N PRO A 7 5.05 -17.27 -9.95
CA PRO A 7 4.77 -16.48 -8.74
C PRO A 7 5.94 -15.51 -8.54
N GLY A 8 5.64 -14.21 -8.57
CA GLY A 8 6.66 -13.18 -8.39
C GLY A 8 7.39 -13.37 -7.08
N THR A 9 8.68 -13.07 -7.05
CA THR A 9 9.47 -13.06 -5.84
C THR A 9 8.98 -11.90 -4.97
N GLY A 10 8.31 -12.19 -3.86
CA GLY A 10 7.92 -11.21 -2.86
C GLY A 10 8.88 -11.22 -1.66
N TYR A 11 8.81 -10.18 -0.85
CA TYR A 11 9.49 -10.12 0.44
C TYR A 11 8.50 -10.41 1.56
N LEU A 12 8.67 -11.54 2.25
CA LEU A 12 7.85 -11.93 3.40
C LEU A 12 8.70 -11.87 4.67
N VAL A 13 8.26 -11.08 5.62
CA VAL A 13 8.90 -10.95 6.93
C VAL A 13 7.87 -11.13 8.05
N ARG A 14 8.32 -11.63 9.21
CA ARG A 14 7.49 -11.88 10.39
C ARG A 14 8.14 -11.28 11.62
N PRO A 15 7.34 -10.92 12.63
CA PRO A 15 7.87 -10.53 13.93
C PRO A 15 8.78 -11.60 14.52
N PRO A 16 9.80 -11.21 15.31
CA PRO A 16 10.72 -12.14 15.94
C PRO A 16 10.05 -13.19 16.86
N ASP A 17 8.97 -12.79 17.51
CA ASP A 17 8.21 -13.60 18.48
C ASP A 17 7.14 -14.49 17.83
N GLY A 18 7.09 -14.55 16.51
CA GLY A 18 6.14 -15.35 15.75
C GLY A 18 5.18 -14.51 14.90
N PRO A 19 4.36 -15.14 14.06
CA PRO A 19 3.52 -14.41 13.12
C PRO A 19 2.47 -13.55 13.84
N GLY A 20 2.33 -12.31 13.42
CA GLY A 20 1.29 -11.36 13.83
C GLY A 20 0.21 -11.15 12.75
N PRO A 21 -0.73 -10.20 12.97
CA PRO A 21 -1.68 -9.79 11.94
C PRO A 21 -0.99 -9.38 10.65
N GLY A 22 -1.65 -9.60 9.50
CA GLY A 22 -1.04 -9.37 8.20
C GLY A 22 -1.09 -7.93 7.73
N ILE A 23 -0.03 -7.45 7.07
CA ILE A 23 -0.02 -6.24 6.26
C ILE A 23 0.51 -6.58 4.87
N LEU A 24 -0.28 -6.32 3.83
CA LEU A 24 0.16 -6.36 2.43
C LEU A 24 0.72 -4.99 2.05
N LEU A 25 2.01 -4.95 1.70
CA LEU A 25 2.70 -3.71 1.31
C LEU A 25 2.86 -3.67 -0.21
N LEU A 26 2.17 -2.75 -0.87
CA LEU A 26 2.18 -2.57 -2.31
C LEU A 26 3.05 -1.37 -2.68
N ALA A 27 4.20 -1.64 -3.29
CA ALA A 27 5.16 -0.63 -3.66
C ALA A 27 4.65 0.29 -4.78
N SER A 28 5.28 1.44 -4.91
CA SER A 28 5.14 2.33 -6.06
C SER A 28 5.75 1.70 -7.33
N PRO A 29 5.66 2.35 -8.49
CA PRO A 29 6.34 1.91 -9.72
C PRO A 29 7.87 1.81 -9.60
N TRP A 30 8.47 2.34 -8.53
CA TRP A 30 9.90 2.16 -8.22
C TRP A 30 10.24 0.69 -7.88
N GLY A 31 9.24 -0.14 -7.57
CA GLY A 31 9.39 -1.57 -7.36
C GLY A 31 9.80 -1.96 -5.95
N LEU A 32 10.15 -3.23 -5.76
CA LEU A 32 10.53 -3.81 -4.46
C LEU A 32 11.97 -3.41 -4.08
N SER A 33 12.16 -2.10 -3.85
CA SER A 33 13.44 -1.50 -3.49
C SER A 33 13.93 -1.90 -2.10
N PRO A 34 15.21 -1.66 -1.75
CA PRO A 34 15.68 -1.81 -0.37
C PRO A 34 14.84 -1.02 0.63
N GLY A 35 14.46 0.23 0.32
CA GLY A 35 13.62 1.05 1.20
C GLY A 35 12.23 0.45 1.47
N VAL A 36 11.64 -0.22 0.49
CA VAL A 36 10.36 -0.95 0.69
C VAL A 36 10.56 -2.13 1.63
N LYS A 37 11.68 -2.86 1.52
CA LYS A 37 12.01 -3.98 2.42
C LYS A 37 12.30 -3.49 3.83
N ASP A 38 13.01 -2.38 3.99
CA ASP A 38 13.25 -1.75 5.29
C ASP A 38 11.93 -1.38 5.98
N LYS A 39 10.95 -0.83 5.22
CA LYS A 39 9.60 -0.56 5.75
C LYS A 39 8.82 -1.82 6.12
N ALA A 40 9.00 -2.90 5.38
CA ALA A 40 8.41 -4.19 5.75
C ALA A 40 9.03 -4.73 7.05
N ASP A 41 10.35 -4.57 7.26
CA ASP A 41 11.04 -4.96 8.48
C ASP A 41 10.58 -4.11 9.68
N GLU A 42 10.44 -2.79 9.52
CA GLU A 42 9.91 -1.90 10.57
C GLU A 42 8.47 -2.29 10.98
N LEU A 43 7.61 -2.67 10.02
CA LEU A 43 6.27 -3.20 10.32
C LEU A 43 6.35 -4.55 11.06
N ALA A 44 7.31 -5.40 10.71
CA ALA A 44 7.50 -6.68 11.40
C ALA A 44 7.99 -6.47 12.83
N ASP A 45 8.90 -5.53 13.06
CA ASP A 45 9.33 -5.12 14.40
C ASP A 45 8.18 -4.52 15.24
N ALA A 46 7.19 -3.91 14.58
CA ALA A 46 5.96 -3.43 15.21
C ALA A 46 4.90 -4.52 15.46
N GLY A 47 5.19 -5.79 15.12
CA GLY A 47 4.35 -6.95 15.44
C GLY A 47 3.49 -7.48 14.29
N PHE A 48 3.73 -7.06 13.03
CA PHE A 48 2.94 -7.49 11.89
C PHE A 48 3.67 -8.52 11.01
N THR A 49 2.93 -9.48 10.47
CA THR A 49 3.41 -10.32 9.36
C THR A 49 3.25 -9.52 8.06
N VAL A 50 4.33 -9.27 7.33
CA VAL A 50 4.31 -8.41 6.16
C VAL A 50 4.68 -9.16 4.90
N LEU A 51 3.89 -8.98 3.84
CA LEU A 51 4.22 -9.42 2.49
C LEU A 51 4.28 -8.20 1.58
N ALA A 52 5.44 -7.96 0.96
CA ALA A 52 5.61 -7.01 -0.13
C ALA A 52 5.83 -7.81 -1.44
N PRO A 53 4.81 -7.93 -2.31
CA PRO A 53 4.97 -8.60 -3.59
C PRO A 53 5.82 -7.76 -4.53
N ASP A 54 6.58 -8.43 -5.39
CA ASP A 54 7.31 -7.79 -6.46
C ASP A 54 6.36 -7.57 -7.66
N MET A 55 5.90 -6.35 -7.82
CA MET A 55 4.96 -5.98 -8.88
C MET A 55 5.65 -5.71 -10.22
N ASN A 56 7.00 -5.64 -10.24
CA ASN A 56 7.81 -5.28 -11.40
C ASN A 56 8.73 -6.44 -11.89
N ASP A 57 8.45 -7.67 -11.48
CA ASP A 57 9.20 -8.88 -11.90
C ASP A 57 10.72 -8.77 -11.69
N GLY A 58 11.14 -8.30 -10.53
CA GLY A 58 12.55 -8.14 -10.14
C GLY A 58 13.17 -6.80 -10.52
N VAL A 59 12.44 -5.94 -11.22
CA VAL A 59 12.98 -4.66 -11.67
C VAL A 59 12.76 -3.58 -10.61
N VAL A 60 13.85 -2.93 -10.22
CA VAL A 60 13.83 -1.72 -9.40
C VAL A 60 14.19 -0.53 -10.30
N ALA A 61 13.35 0.49 -10.35
CA ALA A 61 13.60 1.65 -11.19
C ALA A 61 14.85 2.41 -10.72
N THR A 62 15.60 2.94 -11.68
CA THR A 62 16.83 3.70 -11.43
C THR A 62 16.61 5.20 -11.36
N ASP A 63 15.49 5.66 -11.95
CA ASP A 63 15.09 7.05 -12.03
C ASP A 63 13.57 7.17 -12.32
N ALA A 64 13.06 8.39 -12.34
CA ALA A 64 11.64 8.66 -12.52
C ALA A 64 11.12 8.26 -13.92
N GLU A 65 11.94 8.41 -14.96
CA GLU A 65 11.57 8.02 -16.32
C GLU A 65 11.40 6.50 -16.42
N HIS A 66 12.33 5.76 -15.81
CA HIS A 66 12.25 4.29 -15.75
C HIS A 66 11.04 3.83 -14.92
N ALA A 67 10.77 4.45 -13.77
CA ALA A 67 9.58 4.14 -12.96
C ALA A 67 8.28 4.39 -13.74
N HIS A 68 8.22 5.50 -14.48
CA HIS A 68 7.08 5.82 -15.34
C HIS A 68 6.90 4.80 -16.50
N ALA A 69 8.00 4.39 -17.14
CA ALA A 69 7.97 3.36 -18.17
C ALA A 69 7.43 2.03 -17.64
N LEU A 70 7.90 1.57 -16.48
CA LEU A 70 7.41 0.36 -15.82
C LEU A 70 5.90 0.44 -15.52
N LEU A 71 5.41 1.61 -15.09
CA LEU A 71 3.98 1.82 -14.86
C LEU A 71 3.16 1.69 -16.15
N LEU A 72 3.64 2.26 -17.25
CA LEU A 72 2.95 2.22 -18.55
C LEU A 72 2.97 0.82 -19.19
N GLU A 73 4.01 0.04 -18.95
CA GLU A 73 4.17 -1.31 -19.50
C GLU A 73 3.43 -2.38 -18.66
N ALA A 74 2.99 -2.05 -17.44
CA ALA A 74 2.34 -2.98 -16.55
C ALA A 74 1.00 -3.49 -17.12
N ASP A 75 0.84 -4.81 -17.19
CA ASP A 75 -0.45 -5.43 -17.49
C ASP A 75 -1.35 -5.41 -16.26
N MET A 76 -2.45 -4.64 -16.35
CA MET A 76 -3.40 -4.45 -15.26
C MET A 76 -4.03 -5.75 -14.77
N ASN A 77 -4.23 -6.75 -15.65
CA ASN A 77 -4.80 -8.04 -15.25
C ASN A 77 -3.78 -8.89 -14.48
N VAL A 78 -2.51 -8.83 -14.90
CA VAL A 78 -1.41 -9.49 -14.19
C VAL A 78 -1.22 -8.84 -12.82
N SER A 79 -1.18 -7.51 -12.75
CA SER A 79 -1.07 -6.77 -11.50
C SER A 79 -2.23 -7.05 -10.54
N ALA A 80 -3.48 -7.07 -11.04
CA ALA A 80 -4.65 -7.41 -10.25
C ALA A 80 -4.58 -8.84 -9.70
N SER A 81 -4.18 -9.80 -10.54
CA SER A 81 -4.04 -11.21 -10.16
C SER A 81 -2.93 -11.40 -9.11
N LEU A 82 -1.82 -10.67 -9.25
CA LEU A 82 -0.71 -10.69 -8.30
C LEU A 82 -1.12 -10.08 -6.95
N ALA A 83 -1.75 -8.92 -6.96
CA ALA A 83 -2.25 -8.28 -5.73
C ALA A 83 -3.25 -9.20 -4.99
N GLN A 84 -4.20 -9.82 -5.70
CA GLN A 84 -5.15 -10.77 -5.14
C GLN A 84 -4.47 -12.03 -4.57
N SER A 85 -3.55 -12.64 -5.33
CA SER A 85 -2.87 -13.86 -4.87
C SER A 85 -1.95 -13.57 -3.68
N SER A 86 -1.33 -12.40 -3.64
CA SER A 86 -0.51 -11.94 -2.52
C SER A 86 -1.33 -11.70 -1.25
N LEU A 87 -2.55 -11.15 -1.38
CA LEU A 87 -3.46 -11.01 -0.26
C LEU A 87 -3.77 -12.38 0.39
N ARG A 88 -4.09 -13.38 -0.43
CA ARG A 88 -4.37 -14.74 0.05
C ARG A 88 -3.14 -15.42 0.65
N LEU A 89 -1.97 -15.24 0.03
CA LEU A 89 -0.71 -15.81 0.52
C LEU A 89 -0.36 -15.22 1.90
N LEU A 90 -0.53 -13.90 2.06
CA LEU A 90 -0.34 -13.22 3.34
C LEU A 90 -1.27 -13.80 4.41
N GLN A 91 -2.57 -13.96 4.13
CA GLN A 91 -3.52 -14.52 5.08
C GLN A 91 -3.11 -15.89 5.58
N VAL A 92 -2.62 -16.78 4.69
CA VAL A 92 -2.11 -18.11 5.06
C VAL A 92 -0.85 -18.02 5.93
N ALA A 93 -0.07 -16.93 5.81
CA ALA A 93 1.13 -16.71 6.61
C ALA A 93 0.86 -16.14 8.01
N CYS A 94 -0.38 -15.67 8.27
CA CYS A 94 -0.84 -15.09 9.54
C CYS A 94 -1.32 -16.14 10.54
N PRO A 95 -1.44 -15.79 11.84
CA PRO A 95 -1.94 -16.71 12.88
C PRO A 95 -3.36 -17.21 12.62
N ASP A 96 -4.22 -16.33 12.09
CA ASP A 96 -5.58 -16.65 11.67
C ASP A 96 -5.75 -16.31 10.17
N PRO A 97 -5.79 -17.34 9.30
CA PRO A 97 -5.99 -17.13 7.87
C PRO A 97 -7.35 -16.55 7.46
N GLN A 98 -8.31 -16.47 8.38
CA GLN A 98 -9.62 -15.87 8.13
C GLN A 98 -9.71 -14.42 8.61
N ALA A 99 -8.75 -13.96 9.42
CA ALA A 99 -8.73 -12.59 9.88
C ALA A 99 -8.46 -11.63 8.70
N PRO A 100 -9.17 -10.48 8.64
CA PRO A 100 -8.87 -9.47 7.67
C PRO A 100 -7.52 -8.81 7.97
N VAL A 101 -6.81 -8.36 6.93
CA VAL A 101 -5.46 -7.81 7.01
C VAL A 101 -5.45 -6.29 6.77
N GLY A 102 -4.32 -5.66 7.05
CA GLY A 102 -4.00 -4.32 6.59
C GLY A 102 -3.46 -4.32 5.17
N VAL A 103 -3.65 -3.21 4.46
CA VAL A 103 -3.01 -2.97 3.17
C VAL A 103 -2.37 -1.59 3.18
N LEU A 104 -1.08 -1.54 2.87
CA LEU A 104 -0.30 -0.31 2.72
C LEU A 104 0.07 -0.15 1.24
N GLY A 105 -0.14 1.03 0.67
CA GLY A 105 0.20 1.28 -0.73
C GLY A 105 0.86 2.63 -0.96
N TYR A 106 1.81 2.67 -1.89
CA TYR A 106 2.50 3.87 -2.35
C TYR A 106 2.18 4.15 -3.82
N ALA A 107 1.79 5.37 -4.16
CA ALA A 107 1.48 5.81 -5.52
C ALA A 107 0.54 4.82 -6.27
N ALA A 108 0.98 4.18 -7.35
CA ALA A 108 0.17 3.15 -8.03
C ALA A 108 -0.18 1.96 -7.13
N GLY A 109 0.70 1.58 -6.18
CA GLY A 109 0.38 0.60 -5.15
C GLY A 109 -0.76 1.04 -4.22
N ALA A 110 -0.92 2.34 -3.99
CA ALA A 110 -2.06 2.89 -3.24
C ALA A 110 -3.38 2.65 -3.99
N SER A 111 -3.40 2.85 -5.31
CA SER A 111 -4.58 2.54 -6.13
C SER A 111 -4.97 1.06 -6.05
N TRP A 112 -4.00 0.15 -6.02
CA TRP A 112 -4.23 -1.27 -5.81
C TRP A 112 -4.73 -1.59 -4.40
N ALA A 113 -4.21 -0.92 -3.37
CA ALA A 113 -4.67 -1.08 -1.98
C ALA A 113 -6.16 -0.69 -1.85
N LEU A 114 -6.54 0.43 -2.43
CA LEU A 114 -7.93 0.90 -2.48
C LEU A 114 -8.83 -0.06 -3.26
N TRP A 115 -8.38 -0.54 -4.42
CA TRP A 115 -9.13 -1.52 -5.22
C TRP A 115 -9.35 -2.83 -4.45
N LEU A 116 -8.32 -3.35 -3.78
CA LEU A 116 -8.43 -4.57 -2.95
C LEU A 116 -9.47 -4.39 -1.83
N SER A 117 -9.49 -3.23 -1.17
CA SER A 117 -10.39 -2.96 -0.04
C SER A 117 -11.88 -2.98 -0.41
N VAL A 118 -12.20 -2.71 -1.67
CA VAL A 118 -13.56 -2.80 -2.21
C VAL A 118 -13.83 -4.19 -2.77
N ARG A 119 -12.89 -4.72 -3.55
CA ARG A 119 -13.08 -6.00 -4.25
C ARG A 119 -13.06 -7.20 -3.32
N TYR A 120 -12.31 -7.09 -2.21
CA TYR A 120 -12.13 -8.13 -1.19
C TYR A 120 -12.43 -7.56 0.21
N ALA A 121 -13.59 -6.90 0.33
CA ALA A 121 -13.98 -6.13 1.50
C ALA A 121 -13.88 -6.90 2.84
N ASP A 122 -14.26 -8.18 2.85
CA ASP A 122 -14.18 -9.03 4.03
C ASP A 122 -12.74 -9.40 4.44
N GLN A 123 -11.77 -9.18 3.56
CA GLN A 123 -10.37 -9.53 3.77
C GLN A 123 -9.50 -8.33 4.14
N CYS A 124 -10.04 -7.10 4.10
CA CYS A 124 -9.31 -5.87 4.37
C CYS A 124 -9.97 -5.13 5.55
N ALA A 125 -9.23 -4.95 6.65
CA ALA A 125 -9.69 -4.21 7.83
C ALA A 125 -9.20 -2.77 7.87
N ALA A 126 -8.00 -2.50 7.35
CA ALA A 126 -7.35 -1.20 7.41
C ALA A 126 -6.54 -0.94 6.14
N VAL A 127 -6.65 0.25 5.58
CA VAL A 127 -5.91 0.65 4.37
C VAL A 127 -5.21 1.98 4.61
N ALA A 128 -3.88 2.00 4.47
CA ALA A 128 -3.09 3.22 4.48
C ALA A 128 -2.51 3.47 3.08
N THR A 129 -2.54 4.72 2.62
CA THR A 129 -2.02 5.08 1.30
C THR A 129 -1.14 6.30 1.36
N PHE A 130 -0.11 6.32 0.50
CA PHE A 130 0.75 7.47 0.27
C PHE A 130 0.61 7.92 -1.19
N CYS A 131 0.17 9.16 -1.40
CA CYS A 131 0.13 9.82 -2.70
C CYS A 131 -0.56 8.97 -3.79
N GLY A 132 -1.76 8.50 -3.51
CA GLY A 132 -2.55 7.75 -4.48
C GLY A 132 -4.04 7.81 -4.21
N THR A 133 -4.82 7.74 -5.26
CA THR A 133 -6.28 7.77 -5.25
C THR A 133 -6.86 6.66 -6.13
N GLN A 134 -8.18 6.45 -6.01
CA GLN A 134 -8.89 5.54 -6.90
C GLN A 134 -10.32 6.04 -7.10
N SER A 135 -10.73 6.12 -8.37
CA SER A 135 -12.09 6.55 -8.74
C SER A 135 -13.04 5.36 -8.79
N ILE A 136 -13.41 4.87 -7.61
CA ILE A 136 -14.34 3.75 -7.43
C ILE A 136 -15.37 4.06 -6.34
N SER A 137 -16.52 3.32 -6.31
CA SER A 137 -17.41 3.34 -5.15
C SER A 137 -16.82 2.55 -3.99
N PHE A 138 -16.98 3.09 -2.77
CA PHE A 138 -16.60 2.43 -1.52
C PHE A 138 -17.81 1.86 -0.75
N ASP A 139 -18.98 1.75 -1.37
CA ASP A 139 -20.22 1.30 -0.72
C ASP A 139 -20.07 -0.09 -0.08
N ASP A 140 -19.39 -1.00 -0.77
CA ASP A 140 -19.16 -2.37 -0.30
C ASP A 140 -17.91 -2.51 0.59
N ALA A 141 -17.06 -1.48 0.69
CA ALA A 141 -15.86 -1.54 1.50
C ALA A 141 -16.17 -1.67 3.00
N LYS A 142 -15.26 -2.29 3.76
CA LYS A 142 -15.39 -2.49 5.21
C LYS A 142 -14.21 -1.94 6.01
N ALA A 143 -13.13 -1.59 5.33
CA ALA A 143 -11.91 -1.08 5.93
C ALA A 143 -12.07 0.32 6.51
N SER A 144 -11.24 0.65 7.50
CA SER A 144 -10.90 2.03 7.85
C SER A 144 -9.75 2.52 6.99
N TYR A 145 -9.64 3.84 6.76
CA TYR A 145 -8.67 4.42 5.83
C TYR A 145 -7.82 5.51 6.46
N LEU A 146 -6.51 5.50 6.14
CA LEU A 146 -5.58 6.57 6.41
C LEU A 146 -4.93 6.99 5.09
N LEU A 147 -5.11 8.24 4.69
CA LEU A 147 -4.69 8.76 3.39
C LEU A 147 -3.66 9.86 3.59
N HIS A 148 -2.42 9.64 3.15
CA HIS A 148 -1.36 10.63 3.16
C HIS A 148 -1.21 11.26 1.78
N PHE A 149 -1.32 12.58 1.69
CA PHE A 149 -1.12 13.36 0.48
C PHE A 149 0.00 14.39 0.67
N ALA A 150 0.79 14.59 -0.36
CA ALA A 150 1.78 15.66 -0.43
C ALA A 150 1.12 16.97 -0.87
N GLU A 151 1.64 18.12 -0.42
CA GLU A 151 1.16 19.42 -0.88
C GLU A 151 1.43 19.64 -2.38
N HIS A 152 2.61 19.18 -2.85
CA HIS A 152 3.08 19.34 -4.23
C HIS A 152 3.03 18.00 -4.99
N ASP A 153 1.85 17.35 -4.98
CA ASP A 153 1.65 16.12 -5.73
C ASP A 153 1.30 16.44 -7.18
N THR A 154 2.07 15.90 -8.13
CA THR A 154 1.82 16.08 -9.56
C THR A 154 0.90 15.00 -10.14
N ASP A 155 0.75 13.88 -9.44
CA ASP A 155 0.00 12.71 -9.91
C ASP A 155 -1.40 12.65 -9.29
N VAL A 156 -1.57 13.24 -8.10
CA VAL A 156 -2.84 13.34 -7.38
C VAL A 156 -3.18 14.80 -7.16
N THR A 157 -4.19 15.30 -7.86
CA THR A 157 -4.66 16.67 -7.69
C THR A 157 -5.45 16.87 -6.40
N ASP A 158 -5.59 18.12 -5.97
CA ASP A 158 -6.47 18.46 -4.84
C ASP A 158 -7.92 18.04 -5.09
N GLU A 159 -8.37 18.09 -6.35
CA GLU A 159 -9.71 17.66 -6.75
C GLU A 159 -9.85 16.13 -6.60
N ASP A 160 -8.86 15.34 -7.03
CA ASP A 160 -8.87 13.87 -6.89
C ASP A 160 -8.92 13.46 -5.43
N SER A 161 -8.10 14.07 -4.59
CA SER A 161 -8.04 13.78 -3.15
C SER A 161 -9.35 14.18 -2.44
N ALA A 162 -9.94 15.33 -2.80
CA ALA A 162 -11.22 15.77 -2.26
C ALA A 162 -12.38 14.87 -2.71
N LEU A 163 -12.40 14.47 -3.98
CA LEU A 163 -13.40 13.55 -4.53
C LEU A 163 -13.34 12.19 -3.85
N MET A 164 -12.13 11.66 -3.62
CA MET A 164 -11.94 10.41 -2.88
C MET A 164 -12.48 10.52 -1.45
N GLY A 165 -12.15 11.61 -0.73
CA GLY A 165 -12.68 11.86 0.61
C GLY A 165 -14.22 11.94 0.62
N LEU A 166 -14.82 12.59 -0.39
CA LEU A 166 -16.26 12.63 -0.54
C LEU A 166 -16.88 11.24 -0.77
N ASN A 167 -16.27 10.42 -1.62
CA ASN A 167 -16.74 9.04 -1.89
C ASN A 167 -16.69 8.18 -0.63
N LEU A 168 -15.63 8.27 0.18
CA LEU A 168 -15.53 7.57 1.47
C LEU A 168 -16.58 8.06 2.46
N GLN A 169 -16.84 9.38 2.52
CA GLN A 169 -17.86 9.98 3.37
C GLN A 169 -19.27 9.52 2.97
N LEU A 170 -19.60 9.52 1.68
CA LEU A 170 -20.89 9.05 1.16
C LEU A 170 -21.10 7.56 1.47
N ALA A 171 -20.06 6.75 1.34
CA ALA A 171 -20.07 5.34 1.71
C ALA A 171 -20.06 5.10 3.24
N ARG A 172 -19.97 6.17 4.05
CA ARG A 172 -19.91 6.11 5.52
C ARG A 172 -18.74 5.26 6.03
N ARG A 173 -17.60 5.35 5.35
CA ARG A 173 -16.37 4.70 5.80
C ARG A 173 -15.67 5.58 6.82
N GLU A 174 -14.99 4.94 7.79
CA GLU A 174 -14.09 5.63 8.68
C GLU A 174 -12.81 5.98 7.92
N PHE A 175 -12.44 7.26 7.89
CA PHE A 175 -11.23 7.68 7.20
C PHE A 175 -10.61 8.93 7.83
N ARG A 176 -9.30 9.07 7.64
CA ARG A 176 -8.51 10.22 8.01
C ARG A 176 -7.61 10.63 6.83
N VAL A 177 -7.55 11.91 6.56
CA VAL A 177 -6.67 12.50 5.55
C VAL A 177 -5.59 13.32 6.26
N GLU A 178 -4.34 13.02 5.95
CA GLU A 178 -3.17 13.74 6.40
C GLU A 178 -2.51 14.41 5.20
N ARG A 179 -2.39 15.74 5.23
CA ARG A 179 -1.65 16.52 4.23
C ARG A 179 -0.30 16.88 4.79
N HIS A 180 0.74 16.71 3.99
CA HIS A 180 2.11 17.00 4.34
C HIS A 180 2.59 18.22 3.56
N ASP A 181 2.76 19.34 4.29
CA ASP A 181 3.14 20.63 3.72
C ASP A 181 4.59 20.62 3.24
N GLY A 182 4.88 21.33 2.14
CA GLY A 182 6.23 21.54 1.61
C GLY A 182 6.86 20.33 0.92
N VAL A 183 6.17 19.20 0.81
CA VAL A 183 6.72 17.99 0.19
C VAL A 183 5.97 17.61 -1.09
N ALA A 184 6.64 16.80 -1.93
CA ALA A 184 6.09 16.27 -3.17
C ALA A 184 5.82 14.76 -3.08
N SER A 185 5.12 14.21 -4.06
CA SER A 185 4.91 12.76 -4.20
C SER A 185 6.24 12.00 -4.13
N GLY A 186 6.26 10.86 -3.42
CA GLY A 186 7.48 10.09 -3.14
C GLY A 186 8.22 10.54 -1.86
N PHE A 187 7.71 11.51 -1.10
CA PHE A 187 8.36 12.01 0.12
C PHE A 187 8.60 10.92 1.18
N ALA A 188 7.79 9.89 1.20
CA ALA A 188 7.86 8.79 2.17
C ALA A 188 8.57 7.54 1.64
N GLU A 189 9.16 7.59 0.45
CA GLU A 189 9.86 6.46 -0.16
C GLU A 189 11.38 6.66 -0.12
N PHE A 190 12.07 5.90 0.75
CA PHE A 190 13.54 5.97 0.83
C PHE A 190 14.17 5.59 -0.52
N GLY A 191 15.08 6.44 -1.00
CA GLY A 191 15.71 6.32 -2.32
C GLY A 191 14.97 7.07 -3.44
N HIS A 192 13.75 7.56 -3.19
CA HIS A 192 13.07 8.46 -4.13
C HIS A 192 13.71 9.86 -4.11
N PRO A 193 13.84 10.58 -5.26
CA PRO A 193 14.41 11.92 -5.30
C PRO A 193 13.74 12.95 -4.39
N ASN A 194 12.46 12.78 -4.12
CA ASN A 194 11.65 13.67 -3.25
C ASN A 194 11.59 13.21 -1.79
N PHE A 195 12.39 12.21 -1.39
CA PHE A 195 12.36 11.71 -0.01
C PHE A 195 12.65 12.82 0.99
N ASP A 196 11.75 12.97 1.96
CA ASP A 196 11.90 13.90 3.09
C ASP A 196 11.80 13.14 4.41
N ALA A 197 12.93 13.00 5.10
CA ALA A 197 13.01 12.19 6.31
C ALA A 197 12.14 12.73 7.47
N ALA A 198 11.90 14.04 7.53
CA ALA A 198 11.11 14.63 8.61
C ALA A 198 9.61 14.39 8.39
N ALA A 199 9.13 14.61 7.17
CA ALA A 199 7.75 14.35 6.80
C ALA A 199 7.44 12.85 6.82
N GLU A 200 8.36 12.04 6.32
CA GLU A 200 8.26 10.57 6.37
C GLU A 200 8.11 10.07 7.81
N ALA A 201 8.96 10.49 8.75
CA ALA A 201 8.90 10.05 10.15
C ALA A 201 7.56 10.38 10.82
N ILE A 202 6.94 11.52 10.47
CA ILE A 202 5.60 11.90 10.95
C ILE A 202 4.54 10.97 10.37
N ALA A 203 4.52 10.83 9.05
CA ALA A 203 3.55 10.01 8.33
C ALA A 203 3.66 8.52 8.71
N TRP A 204 4.90 8.04 8.86
CA TRP A 204 5.16 6.65 9.24
C TRP A 204 4.66 6.32 10.64
N ARG A 205 4.92 7.19 11.62
CA ARG A 205 4.36 7.03 12.97
C ARG A 205 2.83 6.96 12.94
N GLN A 206 2.17 7.85 12.20
CA GLN A 206 0.72 7.84 12.06
C GLN A 206 0.22 6.54 11.42
N THR A 207 0.95 6.01 10.44
CA THR A 207 0.65 4.73 9.78
C THR A 207 0.77 3.54 10.74
N LEU A 208 1.84 3.49 11.55
CA LEU A 208 2.02 2.44 12.56
C LEU A 208 0.91 2.48 13.63
N GLU A 209 0.60 3.68 14.15
CA GLU A 209 -0.50 3.87 15.12
C GLU A 209 -1.85 3.44 14.53
N PHE A 210 -2.11 3.77 13.27
CA PHE A 210 -3.33 3.39 12.58
C PHE A 210 -3.46 1.88 12.42
N PHE A 211 -2.43 1.18 11.96
CA PHE A 211 -2.47 -0.28 11.85
C PHE A 211 -2.56 -0.95 13.22
N ALA A 212 -1.84 -0.47 14.23
CA ALA A 212 -1.93 -1.00 15.58
C ALA A 212 -3.35 -0.90 16.14
N ALA A 213 -4.01 0.25 15.99
CA ALA A 213 -5.37 0.47 16.46
C ALA A 213 -6.42 -0.43 15.77
N ASN A 214 -6.19 -0.81 14.52
CA ASN A 214 -7.15 -1.58 13.72
C ASN A 214 -6.88 -3.10 13.70
N LEU A 215 -5.64 -3.54 13.93
CA LEU A 215 -5.23 -4.93 13.73
C LEU A 215 -4.68 -5.62 15.00
N LEU A 216 -4.09 -4.88 15.94
CA LEU A 216 -3.55 -5.42 17.21
C LEU A 216 -4.60 -5.29 18.33
N ARG A 217 -5.63 -6.12 18.28
CA ARG A 217 -6.70 -6.17 19.31
C ARG A 217 -6.67 -7.47 20.09
#